data_82949ddbbcf016438c38add9f3e93428
#
_entry.id   82949ddbbcf016438c38add9f3e93428
#
_cell.length_a   1.000
_cell.length_b   1.000
_cell.length_c   1.000
_cell.angle_alpha   90.00
_cell.angle_beta   90.00
_cell.angle_gamma   90.00
#
_symmetry.space_group_name_H-M   'P 1'
#
loop_
_entity.id
_entity.type
_entity.pdbx_description
1 polymer ?
#
loop_
_entity_poly.entity_id
_entity_poly.type
_entity_poly.pdbx_seq_one_letter_code
_entity_poly.pdbx_strand_id
1 'polypeptide(L)'
;MTASFLWLAAVTGALSLLTPCVFPMIPITVAFFNSREGQSRSHALRHALLFAGGIIVTFTALGLGLAVVVGAAGLAQFASDPWVNIVIGLFFIAFALSLLGLYDLPLPFSNRFLNRVDTSARDRSGRAVGSVLMGFAFTLASFTCTAPFVGPLLVSASRGEWVVPLAGMAVFSTVFAAPFFILALVPRWATSLPRAGHWLKDVKVVVGLFEIAAALKFFSNADLVWGTGILSRTVVLTAWVAIALIAAAYLAVRIIRDSSPAIYRWAAPLTAVALAVWLGLGVRGRPLGEVEAFLPPPAVEAGSHADLAWILNDHPKALAAAATSNKLVFVDFTGYTCTNCRWMEANMFSRPDVTASLSNFVLSRLYTDGEGDIYENQQRFQEERFGTVALPLYAIVDAQGKTVRTFSGLTRDHREFLAFLRSRS
;
A
#
# COMPACT_ATOMS: atom_id res chain seq x y z
N MET A 1 -25.65 5.21 3.95
CA MET A 1 -24.18 5.17 4.15
C MET A 1 -23.89 4.41 5.40
N THR A 2 -23.14 3.39 5.30
CA THR A 2 -22.93 2.48 6.40
C THR A 2 -21.86 3.04 7.34
N ALA A 3 -22.15 3.08 8.65
CA ALA A 3 -21.17 3.43 9.69
C ALA A 3 -19.88 2.63 9.55
N SER A 4 -19.95 1.42 9.00
CA SER A 4 -18.82 0.55 8.67
C SER A 4 -17.84 1.16 7.68
N PHE A 5 -18.29 1.91 6.67
CA PHE A 5 -17.40 2.57 5.71
C PHE A 5 -16.61 3.73 6.36
N LEU A 6 -17.28 4.56 7.17
CA LEU A 6 -16.62 5.64 7.90
C LEU A 6 -15.64 5.10 8.95
N TRP A 7 -16.00 4.00 9.60
CA TRP A 7 -15.09 3.29 10.51
C TRP A 7 -13.86 2.76 9.77
N LEU A 8 -14.04 2.15 8.60
CA LEU A 8 -12.93 1.72 7.76
C LEU A 8 -12.02 2.89 7.37
N ALA A 9 -12.60 4.03 6.96
CA ALA A 9 -11.84 5.24 6.64
C ALA A 9 -11.05 5.77 7.85
N ALA A 10 -11.62 5.72 9.05
CA ALA A 10 -10.93 6.12 10.27
C ALA A 10 -9.77 5.15 10.61
N VAL A 11 -10.00 3.85 10.52
CA VAL A 11 -8.97 2.82 10.79
C VAL A 11 -7.84 2.92 9.77
N THR A 12 -8.14 3.07 8.48
CA THR A 12 -7.11 3.22 7.45
C THR A 12 -6.32 4.52 7.62
N GLY A 13 -6.98 5.62 8.04
CA GLY A 13 -6.32 6.87 8.39
C GLY A 13 -5.36 6.72 9.58
N ALA A 14 -5.75 5.96 10.60
CA ALA A 14 -4.89 5.66 11.75
C ALA A 14 -3.72 4.74 11.38
N LEU A 15 -3.96 3.71 10.55
CA LEU A 15 -2.91 2.81 10.06
C LEU A 15 -1.90 3.52 9.18
N SER A 16 -2.32 4.54 8.42
CA SER A 16 -1.42 5.37 7.61
C SER A 16 -0.37 6.12 8.43
N LEU A 17 -0.62 6.37 9.72
CA LEU A 17 0.38 6.97 10.62
C LEU A 17 1.58 6.05 10.88
N LEU A 18 1.40 4.75 10.70
CA LEU A 18 2.47 3.76 10.85
C LEU A 18 3.32 3.63 9.57
N THR A 19 2.95 4.35 8.50
CA THR A 19 3.75 4.32 7.27
C THR A 19 5.12 4.96 7.52
N PRO A 20 6.18 4.37 6.95
CA PRO A 20 7.55 4.80 7.21
C PRO A 20 7.83 6.26 6.79
N CYS A 21 7.12 6.79 5.81
CA CYS A 21 7.28 8.17 5.34
C CYS A 21 6.76 9.22 6.32
N VAL A 22 5.81 8.85 7.20
CA VAL A 22 5.21 9.76 8.18
C VAL A 22 6.13 9.95 9.38
N PHE A 23 6.81 8.88 9.79
CA PHE A 23 7.64 8.88 11.00
C PHE A 23 8.76 9.93 11.00
N PRO A 24 9.57 10.11 9.93
CA PRO A 24 10.62 11.13 9.90
C PRO A 24 10.09 12.57 9.85
N MET A 25 8.83 12.74 9.46
CA MET A 25 8.21 14.07 9.42
C MET A 25 7.80 14.58 10.80
N ILE A 26 7.66 13.69 11.80
CA ILE A 26 7.34 14.08 13.18
C ILE A 26 8.40 15.03 13.75
N PRO A 27 9.72 14.73 13.72
CA PRO A 27 10.74 15.67 14.19
C PRO A 27 10.75 17.01 13.45
N ILE A 28 10.48 17.01 12.14
CA ILE A 28 10.45 18.22 11.32
C ILE A 28 9.27 19.10 11.73
N THR A 29 8.08 18.52 11.90
CA THR A 29 6.89 19.26 12.36
C THR A 29 7.09 19.82 13.77
N VAL A 30 7.66 19.03 14.69
CA VAL A 30 7.99 19.46 16.04
C VAL A 30 8.99 20.63 16.01
N ALA A 31 10.07 20.53 15.22
CA ALA A 31 11.05 21.60 15.08
C ALA A 31 10.42 22.89 14.52
N PHE A 32 9.53 22.76 13.53
CA PHE A 32 8.81 23.89 12.96
C PHE A 32 7.91 24.62 13.97
N PHE A 33 7.23 23.88 14.86
CA PHE A 33 6.38 24.48 15.88
C PHE A 33 7.17 24.95 17.09
N ASN A 34 8.28 24.28 17.49
CA ASN A 34 9.14 24.72 18.59
C ASN A 34 9.92 25.99 18.28
N SER A 35 10.32 26.24 17.04
CA SER A 35 10.97 27.50 16.65
C SER A 35 10.09 28.74 16.90
N ARG A 36 8.84 28.52 17.32
CA ARG A 36 7.83 29.55 17.60
C ARG A 36 7.47 29.67 19.10
N GLU A 37 8.30 29.16 20.00
CA GLU A 37 8.13 29.32 21.46
C GLU A 37 8.11 30.84 21.83
N GLY A 38 7.10 31.21 22.65
CA GLY A 38 6.88 32.60 23.08
C GLY A 38 5.61 33.25 22.54
N GLN A 39 4.84 32.55 21.69
CA GLN A 39 3.55 33.06 21.20
C GLN A 39 2.38 32.71 22.14
N SER A 40 1.34 33.56 22.15
CA SER A 40 0.13 33.31 22.90
C SER A 40 -0.56 32.00 22.46
N ARG A 41 -1.25 31.32 23.36
CA ARG A 41 -1.94 30.04 23.14
C ARG A 41 -2.92 30.09 21.97
N SER A 42 -3.55 31.26 21.74
CA SER A 42 -4.44 31.48 20.59
C SER A 42 -3.72 31.46 19.23
N HIS A 43 -2.49 31.97 19.17
CA HIS A 43 -1.67 31.93 17.97
C HIS A 43 -1.19 30.50 17.62
N ALA A 44 -0.78 29.73 18.64
CA ALA A 44 -0.40 28.33 18.47
C ALA A 44 -1.56 27.49 17.91
N LEU A 45 -2.76 27.66 18.50
CA LEU A 45 -3.99 26.99 18.05
C LEU A 45 -4.33 27.33 16.58
N ARG A 46 -4.25 28.61 16.21
CA ARG A 46 -4.52 29.05 14.83
C ARG A 46 -3.57 28.40 13.82
N HIS A 47 -2.28 28.35 14.12
CA HIS A 47 -1.28 27.73 13.23
C HIS A 47 -1.43 26.22 13.17
N ALA A 48 -1.78 25.55 14.27
CA ALA A 48 -2.08 24.13 14.29
C ALA A 48 -3.33 23.80 13.46
N LEU A 49 -4.38 24.63 13.55
CA LEU A 49 -5.59 24.48 12.73
C LEU A 49 -5.31 24.70 11.24
N LEU A 50 -4.49 25.70 10.88
CA LEU A 50 -4.12 25.97 9.50
C LEU A 50 -3.28 24.83 8.91
N PHE A 51 -2.38 24.25 9.70
CA PHE A 51 -1.58 23.11 9.29
C PHE A 51 -2.44 21.84 9.08
N ALA A 52 -3.26 21.51 10.08
CA ALA A 52 -4.19 20.36 9.98
C ALA A 52 -5.21 20.56 8.84
N GLY A 53 -5.76 21.77 8.71
CA GLY A 53 -6.64 22.15 7.61
C GLY A 53 -5.95 22.03 6.24
N GLY A 54 -4.68 22.42 6.15
CA GLY A 54 -3.86 22.22 4.95
C GLY A 54 -3.73 20.76 4.57
N ILE A 55 -3.47 19.87 5.54
CA ILE A 55 -3.43 18.42 5.32
C ILE A 55 -4.79 17.91 4.83
N ILE A 56 -5.88 18.22 5.55
CA ILE A 56 -7.22 17.72 5.24
C ILE A 56 -7.67 18.16 3.85
N VAL A 57 -7.52 19.45 3.53
CA VAL A 57 -7.91 20.01 2.23
C VAL A 57 -7.07 19.39 1.12
N THR A 58 -5.76 19.27 1.30
CA THR A 58 -4.86 18.73 0.27
C THR A 58 -5.12 17.25 0.00
N PHE A 59 -5.26 16.42 1.04
CA PHE A 59 -5.59 15.00 0.87
C PHE A 59 -6.95 14.82 0.18
N THR A 60 -7.96 15.57 0.62
CA THR A 60 -9.30 15.47 0.04
C THR A 60 -9.30 15.97 -1.42
N ALA A 61 -8.62 17.07 -1.70
CA ALA A 61 -8.53 17.63 -3.06
C ALA A 61 -7.73 16.72 -4.00
N LEU A 62 -6.60 16.18 -3.55
CA LEU A 62 -5.80 15.24 -4.34
C LEU A 62 -6.55 13.93 -4.59
N GLY A 63 -7.15 13.34 -3.56
CA GLY A 63 -7.90 12.09 -3.71
C GLY A 63 -9.10 12.25 -4.64
N LEU A 64 -9.89 13.32 -4.44
CA LEU A 64 -11.05 13.60 -5.29
C LEU A 64 -10.64 14.02 -6.70
N GLY A 65 -9.62 14.88 -6.82
CA GLY A 65 -9.07 15.33 -8.11
C GLY A 65 -8.58 14.15 -8.94
N LEU A 66 -7.84 13.23 -8.32
CA LEU A 66 -7.35 12.02 -8.98
C LEU A 66 -8.51 11.11 -9.43
N ALA A 67 -9.54 10.95 -8.59
CA ALA A 67 -10.73 10.18 -8.93
C ALA A 67 -11.53 10.77 -10.08
N VAL A 68 -11.62 12.12 -10.17
CA VAL A 68 -12.35 12.81 -11.24
C VAL A 68 -11.58 12.81 -12.56
N VAL A 69 -10.28 13.09 -12.51
CA VAL A 69 -9.46 13.30 -13.73
C VAL A 69 -9.07 11.96 -14.36
N VAL A 70 -8.72 10.98 -13.55
CA VAL A 70 -8.14 9.72 -14.02
C VAL A 70 -9.17 8.58 -14.01
N GLY A 71 -10.21 8.69 -13.18
CA GLY A 71 -11.19 7.62 -12.99
C GLY A 71 -10.61 6.40 -12.26
N ALA A 72 -11.46 5.42 -11.98
CA ALA A 72 -11.03 4.20 -11.27
C ALA A 72 -10.13 3.32 -12.16
N ALA A 73 -10.42 3.24 -13.46
CA ALA A 73 -9.64 2.48 -14.44
C ALA A 73 -8.23 3.04 -14.61
N GLY A 74 -8.14 4.35 -14.85
CA GLY A 74 -6.86 5.00 -15.04
C GLY A 74 -6.01 5.01 -13.75
N LEU A 75 -6.63 5.05 -12.57
CA LEU A 75 -5.90 4.96 -11.30
C LEU A 75 -5.27 3.57 -11.12
N ALA A 76 -5.99 2.51 -11.50
CA ALA A 76 -5.46 1.14 -11.49
C ALA A 76 -4.28 0.99 -12.48
N GLN A 77 -4.44 1.52 -13.69
CA GLN A 77 -3.38 1.54 -14.71
C GLN A 77 -2.14 2.34 -14.26
N PHE A 78 -2.35 3.54 -13.69
CA PHE A 78 -1.26 4.34 -13.13
C PHE A 78 -0.51 3.63 -12.00
N ALA A 79 -1.22 2.91 -11.13
CA ALA A 79 -0.61 2.16 -10.03
C ALA A 79 0.17 0.92 -10.52
N SER A 80 -0.19 0.35 -11.66
CA SER A 80 0.50 -0.80 -12.27
C SER A 80 1.60 -0.41 -13.25
N ASP A 81 1.67 0.85 -13.68
CA ASP A 81 2.69 1.35 -14.59
C ASP A 81 4.11 1.07 -14.05
N PRO A 82 4.97 0.35 -14.83
CA PRO A 82 6.31 -0.02 -14.38
C PRO A 82 7.19 1.19 -14.04
N TRP A 83 7.10 2.27 -14.84
CA TRP A 83 7.89 3.48 -14.62
C TRP A 83 7.50 4.20 -13.34
N VAL A 84 6.20 4.25 -13.05
CA VAL A 84 5.68 4.79 -11.78
C VAL A 84 6.20 3.97 -10.61
N ASN A 85 6.15 2.64 -10.70
CA ASN A 85 6.66 1.74 -9.67
C ASN A 85 8.18 1.90 -9.46
N ILE A 86 8.98 2.09 -10.54
CA ILE A 86 10.41 2.36 -10.43
C ILE A 86 10.67 3.70 -9.74
N VAL A 87 9.96 4.75 -10.14
CA VAL A 87 10.14 6.08 -9.53
C VAL A 87 9.80 6.04 -8.04
N ILE A 88 8.71 5.36 -7.67
CA ILE A 88 8.33 5.17 -6.27
C ILE A 88 9.41 4.35 -5.53
N GLY A 89 9.87 3.25 -6.10
CA GLY A 89 10.93 2.42 -5.53
C GLY A 89 12.23 3.21 -5.31
N LEU A 90 12.66 4.01 -6.28
CA LEU A 90 13.84 4.88 -6.16
C LEU A 90 13.65 5.94 -5.08
N PHE A 91 12.45 6.52 -4.96
CA PHE A 91 12.13 7.47 -3.90
C PHE A 91 12.25 6.82 -2.51
N PHE A 92 11.74 5.57 -2.34
CA PHE A 92 11.89 4.81 -1.09
C PHE A 92 13.36 4.49 -0.79
N ILE A 93 14.16 4.10 -1.78
CA ILE A 93 15.61 3.88 -1.59
C ILE A 93 16.31 5.16 -1.17
N ALA A 94 16.04 6.27 -1.87
CA ALA A 94 16.62 7.56 -1.53
C ALA A 94 16.29 7.95 -0.08
N PHE A 95 15.05 7.77 0.33
CA PHE A 95 14.60 8.10 1.68
C PHE A 95 15.20 7.17 2.73
N ALA A 96 15.26 5.87 2.46
CA ALA A 96 15.89 4.88 3.31
C ALA A 96 17.39 5.19 3.56
N LEU A 97 18.12 5.54 2.51
CA LEU A 97 19.53 5.92 2.61
C LEU A 97 19.74 7.19 3.47
N SER A 98 18.81 8.15 3.39
CA SER A 98 18.81 9.31 4.28
C SER A 98 18.54 8.93 5.74
N LEU A 99 17.61 8.01 6.00
CA LEU A 99 17.35 7.51 7.37
C LEU A 99 18.52 6.74 7.94
N LEU A 100 19.25 6.00 7.11
CA LEU A 100 20.48 5.31 7.49
C LEU A 100 21.65 6.26 7.75
N GLY A 101 21.51 7.56 7.41
CA GLY A 101 22.52 8.59 7.65
C GLY A 101 23.67 8.55 6.65
N LEU A 102 23.50 7.93 5.47
CA LEU A 102 24.51 7.95 4.41
C LEU A 102 24.65 9.34 3.76
N TYR A 103 23.57 10.11 3.74
CA TYR A 103 23.58 11.50 3.36
C TYR A 103 22.45 12.24 4.08
N ASP A 104 22.77 13.41 4.60
CA ASP A 104 21.69 14.35 4.95
C ASP A 104 21.13 14.81 3.63
N LEU A 105 19.85 14.49 3.35
CA LEU A 105 19.16 15.09 2.21
C LEU A 105 19.28 16.61 2.36
N PRO A 106 20.21 17.28 1.67
CA PRO A 106 20.07 18.69 1.44
C PRO A 106 18.91 18.77 0.47
N LEU A 107 17.66 18.72 0.97
CA LEU A 107 16.56 19.13 0.14
C LEU A 107 16.94 20.53 -0.36
N PRO A 108 17.30 20.70 -1.65
CA PRO A 108 17.63 22.04 -2.17
C PRO A 108 16.43 22.98 -2.03
N PHE A 109 15.28 22.39 -1.74
CA PHE A 109 14.05 23.01 -1.32
C PHE A 109 14.06 23.51 0.15
N SER A 110 14.83 22.86 1.07
CA SER A 110 14.76 23.16 2.49
C SER A 110 15.37 24.55 2.82
N ASN A 111 16.61 24.83 2.42
CA ASN A 111 17.27 26.06 2.89
C ASN A 111 16.88 27.29 2.06
N ARG A 112 16.70 27.18 0.74
CA ARG A 112 16.22 28.32 -0.05
C ARG A 112 14.72 28.55 0.03
N PHE A 113 13.94 27.50 0.13
CA PHE A 113 12.47 27.60 0.25
C PHE A 113 12.06 27.96 1.68
N LEU A 114 12.66 27.33 2.71
CA LEU A 114 12.48 27.73 4.11
C LEU A 114 12.98 29.14 4.36
N ASN A 115 14.14 29.54 3.82
CA ASN A 115 14.62 30.92 3.93
C ASN A 115 13.76 31.91 3.15
N ARG A 116 13.16 31.54 2.02
CA ARG A 116 12.17 32.39 1.32
C ARG A 116 10.85 32.46 2.06
N VAL A 117 10.40 31.34 2.63
CA VAL A 117 9.20 31.30 3.48
C VAL A 117 9.46 32.04 4.80
N ASP A 118 10.66 31.95 5.37
CA ASP A 118 11.04 32.66 6.61
C ASP A 118 11.24 34.18 6.37
N THR A 119 11.76 34.58 5.23
CA THR A 119 11.86 36.02 4.89
C THR A 119 10.52 36.66 4.53
N SER A 120 9.59 35.87 3.92
CA SER A 120 8.21 36.30 3.69
C SER A 120 7.34 36.17 4.96
N ALA A 121 7.78 35.40 5.97
CA ALA A 121 7.06 35.15 7.21
C ALA A 121 7.21 36.22 8.30
N ARG A 122 7.86 37.36 7.98
CA ARG A 122 7.91 38.51 8.91
C ARG A 122 6.54 39.19 9.09
N ASP A 123 5.64 39.09 8.12
CA ASP A 123 4.26 39.55 8.21
C ASP A 123 3.29 38.49 8.74
N ARG A 124 2.24 38.93 9.43
CA ARG A 124 1.18 38.05 9.99
C ARG A 124 0.52 37.14 8.93
N SER A 125 0.40 37.57 7.69
CA SER A 125 -0.16 36.79 6.57
C SER A 125 0.82 35.72 6.07
N GLY A 126 2.13 36.02 6.00
CA GLY A 126 3.16 35.09 5.55
C GLY A 126 3.31 33.85 6.47
N ARG A 127 3.08 34.03 7.78
CA ARG A 127 3.11 32.93 8.76
C ARG A 127 1.96 31.95 8.60
N ALA A 128 0.77 32.42 8.27
CA ALA A 128 -0.39 31.56 8.00
C ALA A 128 -0.19 30.75 6.72
N VAL A 129 0.29 31.40 5.65
CA VAL A 129 0.62 30.75 4.37
C VAL A 129 1.71 29.68 4.56
N GLY A 130 2.75 29.96 5.36
CA GLY A 130 3.80 28.98 5.68
C GLY A 130 3.27 27.72 6.35
N SER A 131 2.26 27.83 7.25
CA SER A 131 1.65 26.65 7.89
C SER A 131 0.83 25.81 6.91
N VAL A 132 0.10 26.44 6.00
CA VAL A 132 -0.66 25.75 4.94
C VAL A 132 0.28 25.08 3.94
N LEU A 133 1.33 25.79 3.48
CA LEU A 133 2.33 25.23 2.56
C LEU A 133 3.09 24.05 3.16
N MET A 134 3.37 24.10 4.47
CA MET A 134 3.99 22.98 5.17
C MET A 134 3.02 21.76 5.21
N GLY A 135 1.72 21.98 5.46
CA GLY A 135 0.71 20.93 5.38
C GLY A 135 0.58 20.34 3.97
N PHE A 136 0.64 21.20 2.95
CA PHE A 136 0.63 20.78 1.55
C PHE A 136 1.86 19.92 1.19
N ALA A 137 3.06 20.40 1.50
CA ALA A 137 4.30 19.67 1.23
C ALA A 137 4.36 18.33 1.99
N PHE A 138 3.90 18.32 3.24
CA PHE A 138 3.75 17.11 4.04
C PHE A 138 2.81 16.10 3.39
N THR A 139 1.66 16.55 2.91
CA THR A 139 0.68 15.70 2.25
C THR A 139 1.24 15.09 0.95
N LEU A 140 1.90 15.90 0.12
CA LEU A 140 2.51 15.41 -1.13
C LEU A 140 3.56 14.32 -0.85
N ALA A 141 4.44 14.55 0.14
CA ALA A 141 5.45 13.56 0.52
C ALA A 141 4.84 12.27 1.07
N SER A 142 3.74 12.37 1.84
CA SER A 142 3.08 11.23 2.46
C SER A 142 2.09 10.53 1.53
N PHE A 143 1.63 11.17 0.46
CA PHE A 143 0.59 10.65 -0.43
C PHE A 143 0.98 9.32 -1.08
N THR A 144 2.22 9.21 -1.55
CA THR A 144 2.75 8.00 -2.20
C THR A 144 2.66 6.76 -1.29
N CYS A 145 2.90 6.96 0.01
CA CYS A 145 2.88 5.87 0.99
C CYS A 145 1.47 5.54 1.48
N THR A 146 0.55 6.51 1.41
CA THR A 146 -0.83 6.35 1.87
C THR A 146 -1.78 5.96 0.73
N ALA A 147 -1.33 6.01 -0.52
CA ALA A 147 -2.12 5.63 -1.70
C ALA A 147 -2.78 4.23 -1.59
N PRO A 148 -2.11 3.17 -1.07
CA PRO A 148 -2.75 1.86 -0.88
C PRO A 148 -3.95 1.88 0.08
N PHE A 149 -3.97 2.80 1.03
CA PHE A 149 -5.08 2.95 1.99
C PHE A 149 -6.21 3.82 1.44
N VAL A 150 -5.89 4.71 0.52
CA VAL A 150 -6.85 5.61 -0.14
C VAL A 150 -7.58 4.91 -1.29
N GLY A 151 -6.91 4.01 -2.01
CA GLY A 151 -7.44 3.29 -3.16
C GLY A 151 -8.83 2.65 -2.93
N PRO A 152 -9.02 1.83 -1.89
CA PRO A 152 -10.32 1.22 -1.58
C PRO A 152 -11.45 2.23 -1.31
N LEU A 153 -11.10 3.42 -0.79
CA LEU A 153 -12.08 4.50 -0.56
C LEU A 153 -12.53 5.14 -1.89
N LEU A 154 -11.61 5.23 -2.86
CA LEU A 154 -11.87 5.83 -4.17
C LEU A 154 -12.66 4.89 -5.11
N VAL A 155 -12.54 3.58 -4.97
CA VAL A 155 -13.34 2.61 -5.75
C VAL A 155 -14.85 2.82 -5.56
N SER A 156 -15.27 3.34 -4.41
CA SER A 156 -16.69 3.71 -4.20
C SER A 156 -17.15 4.88 -5.07
N ALA A 157 -16.24 5.74 -5.54
CA ALA A 157 -16.55 6.86 -6.42
C ALA A 157 -16.97 6.42 -7.84
N SER A 158 -16.45 5.30 -8.32
CA SER A 158 -16.75 4.77 -9.65
C SER A 158 -18.22 4.35 -9.82
N ARG A 159 -18.97 4.25 -8.71
CA ARG A 159 -20.40 3.95 -8.71
C ARG A 159 -21.31 5.19 -8.83
N GLY A 160 -20.72 6.37 -9.07
CA GLY A 160 -21.48 7.62 -9.22
C GLY A 160 -21.90 8.30 -7.91
N GLU A 161 -21.57 7.74 -6.76
CA GLU A 161 -21.89 8.31 -5.45
C GLU A 161 -20.70 9.16 -4.91
N TRP A 162 -20.64 10.43 -5.27
CA TRP A 162 -19.55 11.34 -4.89
C TRP A 162 -19.48 11.70 -3.41
N VAL A 163 -20.63 11.64 -2.72
CA VAL A 163 -20.72 12.00 -1.29
C VAL A 163 -19.98 10.98 -0.41
N VAL A 164 -20.01 9.71 -0.78
CA VAL A 164 -19.39 8.63 -0.01
C VAL A 164 -17.85 8.73 0.02
N PRO A 165 -17.18 8.84 -1.14
CA PRO A 165 -15.71 9.03 -1.18
C PRO A 165 -15.28 10.34 -0.52
N LEU A 166 -16.02 11.43 -0.72
CA LEU A 166 -15.72 12.72 -0.09
C LEU A 166 -15.75 12.62 1.44
N ALA A 167 -16.79 12.01 2.00
CA ALA A 167 -16.90 11.80 3.44
C ALA A 167 -15.82 10.85 3.96
N GLY A 168 -15.52 9.77 3.23
CA GLY A 168 -14.45 8.84 3.57
C GLY A 168 -13.07 9.52 3.60
N MET A 169 -12.76 10.32 2.57
CA MET A 169 -11.50 11.07 2.49
C MET A 169 -11.40 12.14 3.59
N ALA A 170 -12.50 12.82 3.92
CA ALA A 170 -12.52 13.79 5.00
C ALA A 170 -12.29 13.14 6.38
N VAL A 171 -12.89 11.97 6.64
CA VAL A 171 -12.66 11.21 7.87
C VAL A 171 -11.23 10.68 7.92
N PHE A 172 -10.74 10.05 6.85
CA PHE A 172 -9.37 9.56 6.72
C PHE A 172 -8.35 10.67 7.03
N SER A 173 -8.45 11.80 6.33
CA SER A 173 -7.50 12.91 6.47
C SER A 173 -7.60 13.61 7.83
N THR A 174 -8.79 13.65 8.45
CA THR A 174 -8.97 14.19 9.80
C THR A 174 -8.29 13.31 10.84
N VAL A 175 -8.48 11.98 10.79
CA VAL A 175 -7.82 11.04 11.69
C VAL A 175 -6.30 11.06 11.49
N PHE A 176 -5.84 11.13 10.24
CA PHE A 176 -4.43 11.26 9.89
C PHE A 176 -3.80 12.56 10.42
N ALA A 177 -4.50 13.70 10.33
CA ALA A 177 -4.01 14.99 10.81
C ALA A 177 -4.06 15.14 12.33
N ALA A 178 -4.92 14.39 13.04
CA ALA A 178 -5.16 14.55 14.46
C ALA A 178 -3.90 14.48 15.35
N PRO A 179 -2.98 13.51 15.22
CA PRO A 179 -1.77 13.45 16.02
C PRO A 179 -0.86 14.66 15.82
N PHE A 180 -0.75 15.14 14.58
CA PHE A 180 0.07 16.31 14.25
C PHE A 180 -0.54 17.59 14.81
N PHE A 181 -1.87 17.70 14.80
CA PHE A 181 -2.59 18.79 15.45
C PHE A 181 -2.35 18.81 16.96
N ILE A 182 -2.47 17.63 17.61
CA ILE A 182 -2.21 17.51 19.06
C ILE A 182 -0.77 17.86 19.38
N LEU A 183 0.18 17.40 18.59
CA LEU A 183 1.61 17.67 18.79
C LEU A 183 1.96 19.16 18.59
N ALA A 184 1.29 19.81 17.64
CA ALA A 184 1.42 21.26 17.41
C ALA A 184 0.78 22.09 18.54
N LEU A 185 -0.25 21.57 19.19
CA LEU A 185 -0.96 22.26 20.27
C LEU A 185 -0.22 22.20 21.61
N VAL A 186 0.48 21.10 21.88
CA VAL A 186 1.19 20.85 23.15
C VAL A 186 2.67 20.53 22.87
N PRO A 187 3.49 21.54 22.52
CA PRO A 187 4.92 21.33 22.22
C PRO A 187 5.68 20.71 23.41
N ARG A 188 5.23 20.94 24.65
CA ARG A 188 5.82 20.34 25.85
C ARG A 188 5.79 18.81 25.86
N TRP A 189 4.81 18.18 25.23
CA TRP A 189 4.79 16.71 25.08
C TRP A 189 5.89 16.22 24.14
N ALA A 190 6.21 17.00 23.14
CA ALA A 190 7.33 16.70 22.26
C ALA A 190 8.70 16.87 22.93
N THR A 191 8.84 17.81 23.87
CA THR A 191 10.07 18.02 24.65
C THR A 191 10.18 17.08 25.87
N SER A 192 9.06 16.52 26.35
CA SER A 192 9.04 15.51 27.42
C SER A 192 9.27 14.08 26.91
N LEU A 193 9.18 13.86 25.59
CA LEU A 193 9.75 12.66 25.00
C LEU A 193 11.23 12.59 25.41
N PRO A 194 11.69 11.48 26.04
CA PRO A 194 13.08 11.38 26.53
C PRO A 194 13.99 11.89 25.45
N ARG A 195 14.88 12.87 25.80
CA ARG A 195 15.83 13.47 24.85
C ARG A 195 16.41 12.37 24.01
N ALA A 196 15.90 12.26 22.78
CA ALA A 196 15.96 11.10 21.92
C ALA A 196 17.35 10.95 21.29
N GLY A 197 18.37 10.72 22.11
CA GLY A 197 19.72 10.55 21.61
C GLY A 197 19.89 9.24 20.83
N HIS A 198 19.81 8.12 21.50
CA HIS A 198 20.21 6.83 20.93
C HIS A 198 19.04 6.02 20.36
N TRP A 199 17.89 6.01 21.03
CA TRP A 199 16.70 5.27 20.60
C TRP A 199 16.14 5.74 19.24
N LEU A 200 16.10 7.04 19.00
CA LEU A 200 15.62 7.59 17.72
C LEU A 200 16.50 7.18 16.53
N LYS A 201 17.83 7.05 16.76
CA LYS A 201 18.76 6.53 15.74
C LYS A 201 18.45 5.08 15.40
N ASP A 202 18.19 4.26 16.41
CA ASP A 202 17.88 2.84 16.21
C ASP A 202 16.55 2.68 15.43
N VAL A 203 15.53 3.46 15.78
CA VAL A 203 14.26 3.47 15.04
C VAL A 203 14.46 3.92 13.59
N LYS A 204 15.24 4.99 13.34
CA LYS A 204 15.51 5.45 11.97
C LYS A 204 16.18 4.36 11.13
N VAL A 205 17.13 3.63 11.68
CA VAL A 205 17.82 2.54 10.96
C VAL A 205 16.85 1.41 10.65
N VAL A 206 16.04 0.97 11.62
CA VAL A 206 15.07 -0.11 11.42
C VAL A 206 14.00 0.28 10.38
N VAL A 207 13.49 1.52 10.46
CA VAL A 207 12.53 2.05 9.49
C VAL A 207 13.17 2.16 8.10
N GLY A 208 14.41 2.64 7.99
CA GLY A 208 15.13 2.70 6.71
C GLY A 208 15.34 1.33 6.08
N LEU A 209 15.67 0.31 6.89
CA LEU A 209 15.76 -1.08 6.41
C LEU A 209 14.38 -1.61 5.93
N PHE A 210 13.31 -1.29 6.65
CA PHE A 210 11.96 -1.64 6.23
C PHE A 210 11.58 -0.95 4.91
N GLU A 211 11.98 0.30 4.69
CA GLU A 211 11.77 1.02 3.43
C GLU A 211 12.50 0.37 2.25
N ILE A 212 13.71 -0.15 2.45
CA ILE A 212 14.42 -0.93 1.43
C ILE A 212 13.62 -2.19 1.07
N ALA A 213 13.08 -2.88 2.08
CA ALA A 213 12.23 -4.05 1.84
C ALA A 213 10.95 -3.69 1.07
N ALA A 214 10.33 -2.54 1.37
CA ALA A 214 9.17 -2.02 0.64
C ALA A 214 9.52 -1.61 -0.80
N ALA A 215 10.68 -0.97 -1.02
CA ALA A 215 11.17 -0.61 -2.36
C ALA A 215 11.30 -1.84 -3.27
N LEU A 216 11.78 -2.96 -2.75
CA LEU A 216 11.87 -4.22 -3.49
C LEU A 216 10.51 -4.70 -4.02
N LYS A 217 9.42 -4.44 -3.29
CA LYS A 217 8.07 -4.74 -3.77
C LYS A 217 7.70 -3.93 -5.00
N PHE A 218 8.03 -2.63 -5.03
CA PHE A 218 7.75 -1.76 -6.18
C PHE A 218 8.59 -2.17 -7.39
N PHE A 219 9.88 -2.46 -7.21
CA PHE A 219 10.71 -2.99 -8.30
C PHE A 219 10.21 -4.35 -8.81
N SER A 220 9.74 -5.21 -7.90
CA SER A 220 9.14 -6.49 -8.29
C SER A 220 7.83 -6.31 -9.06
N ASN A 221 7.02 -5.28 -8.76
CA ASN A 221 5.84 -4.97 -9.56
C ASN A 221 6.22 -4.59 -11.00
N ALA A 222 7.24 -3.72 -11.17
CA ALA A 222 7.74 -3.36 -12.50
C ALA A 222 8.29 -4.58 -13.27
N ASP A 223 9.06 -5.41 -12.59
CA ASP A 223 9.60 -6.66 -13.13
C ASP A 223 8.51 -7.62 -13.61
N LEU A 224 7.42 -7.75 -12.84
CA LEU A 224 6.28 -8.60 -13.21
C LEU A 224 5.55 -8.11 -14.46
N VAL A 225 5.33 -6.79 -14.57
CA VAL A 225 4.64 -6.21 -15.74
C VAL A 225 5.51 -6.32 -16.99
N TRP A 226 6.83 -6.11 -16.88
CA TRP A 226 7.77 -6.31 -17.99
C TRP A 226 8.06 -7.78 -18.30
N GLY A 227 7.71 -8.71 -17.41
CA GLY A 227 7.89 -10.14 -17.61
C GLY A 227 9.36 -10.58 -17.60
N THR A 228 10.27 -9.80 -16.99
CA THR A 228 11.72 -10.13 -16.95
C THR A 228 12.05 -11.23 -15.97
N GLY A 229 11.24 -11.41 -14.91
CA GLY A 229 11.35 -12.52 -13.93
C GLY A 229 12.61 -12.48 -13.05
N ILE A 230 13.31 -11.35 -13.01
CA ILE A 230 14.53 -11.15 -12.19
C ILE A 230 14.21 -11.17 -10.71
N LEU A 231 13.17 -10.43 -10.32
CA LEU A 231 12.72 -10.32 -8.92
C LEU A 231 11.68 -11.40 -8.59
N SER A 232 12.07 -12.65 -8.75
CA SER A 232 11.22 -13.79 -8.39
C SER A 232 10.86 -13.79 -6.90
N ARG A 233 9.82 -14.57 -6.51
CA ARG A 233 9.39 -14.74 -5.12
C ARG A 233 10.56 -15.13 -4.20
N THR A 234 11.42 -16.03 -4.66
CA THR A 234 12.60 -16.48 -3.89
C THR A 234 13.61 -15.35 -3.68
N VAL A 235 13.87 -14.54 -4.71
CA VAL A 235 14.79 -13.39 -4.62
C VAL A 235 14.27 -12.35 -3.63
N VAL A 236 12.99 -11.98 -3.73
CA VAL A 236 12.38 -11.00 -2.83
C VAL A 236 12.38 -11.49 -1.39
N LEU A 237 11.99 -12.76 -1.16
CA LEU A 237 12.00 -13.35 0.19
C LEU A 237 13.41 -13.45 0.78
N THR A 238 14.41 -13.88 0.02
CA THR A 238 15.80 -13.96 0.51
C THR A 238 16.36 -12.58 0.84
N ALA A 239 16.01 -11.56 0.05
CA ALA A 239 16.38 -10.18 0.36
C ALA A 239 15.71 -9.69 1.65
N TRP A 240 14.42 -9.98 1.86
CA TRP A 240 13.71 -9.63 3.10
C TRP A 240 14.29 -10.36 4.33
N VAL A 241 14.67 -11.64 4.20
CA VAL A 241 15.37 -12.39 5.25
C VAL A 241 16.71 -11.72 5.58
N ALA A 242 17.50 -11.36 4.58
CA ALA A 242 18.78 -10.67 4.77
C ALA A 242 18.59 -9.31 5.49
N ILE A 243 17.62 -8.52 5.08
CA ILE A 243 17.27 -7.23 5.71
C ILE A 243 16.89 -7.44 7.18
N ALA A 244 16.05 -8.43 7.49
CA ALA A 244 15.64 -8.73 8.86
C ALA A 244 16.82 -9.17 9.73
N LEU A 245 17.74 -9.97 9.18
CA LEU A 245 18.96 -10.37 9.88
C LEU A 245 19.92 -9.19 10.09
N ILE A 246 20.06 -8.30 9.13
CA ILE A 246 20.85 -7.07 9.28
C ILE A 246 20.27 -6.19 10.39
N ALA A 247 18.93 -6.02 10.43
CA ALA A 247 18.27 -5.29 11.51
C ALA A 247 18.51 -5.93 12.89
N ALA A 248 18.39 -7.25 12.97
CA ALA A 248 18.65 -8.00 14.20
C ALA A 248 20.10 -7.83 14.67
N ALA A 249 21.06 -8.00 13.77
CA ALA A 249 22.49 -7.84 14.06
C ALA A 249 22.82 -6.42 14.51
N TYR A 250 22.29 -5.40 13.83
CA TYR A 250 22.47 -4.00 14.20
C TYR A 250 21.98 -3.74 15.63
N LEU A 251 20.75 -4.15 15.94
CA LEU A 251 20.15 -3.96 17.26
C LEU A 251 20.91 -4.73 18.35
N ALA A 252 21.34 -5.96 18.09
CA ALA A 252 22.12 -6.76 19.03
C ALA A 252 23.48 -6.12 19.35
N VAL A 253 24.21 -5.67 18.32
CA VAL A 253 25.49 -4.97 18.49
C VAL A 253 25.32 -3.69 19.32
N ARG A 254 24.24 -2.96 19.10
CA ARG A 254 23.91 -1.75 19.87
C ARG A 254 23.69 -2.07 21.34
N ILE A 255 22.92 -3.12 21.66
CA ILE A 255 22.66 -3.54 23.04
C ILE A 255 23.96 -3.95 23.74
N ILE A 256 24.83 -4.71 23.07
CA ILE A 256 26.12 -5.17 23.62
C ILE A 256 27.01 -3.97 23.91
N ARG A 257 27.08 -2.98 23.01
CA ARG A 257 27.92 -1.77 23.20
C ARG A 257 27.42 -0.86 24.31
N ASP A 258 26.11 -0.78 24.51
CA ASP A 258 25.49 0.11 25.53
C ASP A 258 25.63 -0.44 26.97
N SER A 259 26.15 -1.67 27.14
CA SER A 259 26.39 -2.35 28.44
C SER A 259 25.17 -2.29 29.39
N SER A 260 23.97 -2.12 28.87
CA SER A 260 22.75 -1.98 29.67
C SER A 260 22.13 -3.36 29.91
N PRO A 261 21.98 -3.81 31.16
CA PRO A 261 21.54 -5.17 31.50
C PRO A 261 20.00 -5.41 31.28
N ALA A 262 19.30 -4.46 30.71
CA ALA A 262 17.83 -4.53 30.59
C ALA A 262 17.40 -5.61 29.57
N ILE A 263 16.91 -6.73 30.07
CA ILE A 263 16.52 -7.91 29.28
C ILE A 263 15.42 -7.61 28.23
N TYR A 264 14.53 -6.64 28.50
CA TYR A 264 13.47 -6.26 27.58
C TYR A 264 13.99 -5.66 26.25
N ARG A 265 15.23 -5.14 26.24
CA ARG A 265 15.86 -4.57 25.02
C ARG A 265 16.13 -5.65 23.98
N TRP A 266 16.31 -6.91 24.39
CA TRP A 266 16.50 -8.04 23.49
C TRP A 266 15.24 -8.44 22.74
N ALA A 267 14.06 -7.95 23.14
CA ALA A 267 12.79 -8.25 22.44
C ALA A 267 12.85 -7.86 20.96
N ALA A 268 13.36 -6.67 20.62
CA ALA A 268 13.42 -6.19 19.23
C ALA A 268 14.35 -7.04 18.33
N PRO A 269 15.62 -7.33 18.67
CA PRO A 269 16.44 -8.21 17.83
C PRO A 269 15.89 -9.65 17.78
N LEU A 270 15.31 -10.17 18.85
CA LEU A 270 14.69 -11.50 18.84
C LEU A 270 13.45 -11.56 17.93
N THR A 271 12.62 -10.53 17.93
CA THR A 271 11.49 -10.45 16.98
C THR A 271 11.96 -10.34 15.54
N ALA A 272 13.05 -9.61 15.26
CA ALA A 272 13.64 -9.54 13.92
C ALA A 272 14.20 -10.89 13.47
N VAL A 273 14.85 -11.65 14.35
CA VAL A 273 15.32 -13.03 14.07
C VAL A 273 14.11 -13.96 13.84
N ALA A 274 13.10 -13.90 14.68
CA ALA A 274 11.88 -14.70 14.51
C ALA A 274 11.19 -14.41 13.16
N LEU A 275 11.12 -13.14 12.76
CA LEU A 275 10.65 -12.72 11.45
C LEU A 275 11.51 -13.30 10.32
N ALA A 276 12.84 -13.21 10.44
CA ALA A 276 13.77 -13.77 9.45
C ALA A 276 13.59 -15.29 9.29
N VAL A 277 13.44 -16.01 10.39
CA VAL A 277 13.17 -17.46 10.38
C VAL A 277 11.83 -17.76 9.72
N TRP A 278 10.79 -17.03 10.07
CA TRP A 278 9.45 -17.22 9.50
C TRP A 278 9.43 -16.94 7.98
N LEU A 279 10.06 -15.85 7.52
CA LEU A 279 10.23 -15.56 6.09
C LEU A 279 11.09 -16.62 5.39
N GLY A 280 12.13 -17.12 6.06
CA GLY A 280 12.98 -18.21 5.56
C GLY A 280 12.25 -19.53 5.35
N LEU A 281 11.21 -19.81 6.17
CA LEU A 281 10.29 -20.94 5.92
C LEU A 281 9.49 -20.73 4.64
N GLY A 282 9.14 -19.47 4.32
CA GLY A 282 8.50 -19.10 3.05
C GLY A 282 9.36 -19.36 1.82
N VAL A 283 10.70 -19.16 1.93
CA VAL A 283 11.64 -19.53 0.85
C VAL A 283 11.61 -21.03 0.57
N ARG A 284 11.35 -21.85 1.58
CA ARG A 284 11.20 -23.32 1.45
C ARG A 284 9.80 -23.76 1.00
N GLY A 285 8.96 -22.83 0.54
CA GLY A 285 7.63 -23.15 0.02
C GLY A 285 6.49 -23.17 1.05
N ARG A 286 6.74 -22.83 2.33
CA ARG A 286 5.64 -22.67 3.29
C ARG A 286 4.80 -21.44 2.96
N PRO A 287 3.47 -21.54 3.03
CA PRO A 287 2.60 -20.38 2.84
C PRO A 287 2.81 -19.37 3.99
N LEU A 288 2.95 -18.10 3.63
CA LEU A 288 3.16 -17.00 4.58
C LEU A 288 1.86 -16.21 4.90
N GLY A 289 0.70 -16.77 4.53
CA GLY A 289 -0.60 -16.17 4.82
C GLY A 289 -0.78 -14.77 4.22
N GLU A 290 -1.01 -13.76 5.04
CA GLU A 290 -1.27 -12.38 4.57
C GLU A 290 -0.08 -11.78 3.79
N VAL A 291 1.14 -12.21 4.05
CA VAL A 291 2.35 -11.68 3.39
C VAL A 291 2.46 -12.15 1.94
N GLU A 292 1.83 -13.27 1.57
CA GLU A 292 1.78 -13.74 0.18
C GLU A 292 1.18 -12.69 -0.78
N ALA A 293 0.28 -11.86 -0.28
CA ALA A 293 -0.32 -10.77 -1.04
C ALA A 293 0.69 -9.73 -1.57
N PHE A 294 1.84 -9.63 -0.94
CA PHE A 294 2.88 -8.67 -1.29
C PHE A 294 4.03 -9.28 -2.07
N LEU A 295 4.03 -10.60 -2.23
CA LEU A 295 5.08 -11.33 -2.96
C LEU A 295 4.70 -11.53 -4.42
N PRO A 296 5.70 -11.61 -5.32
CA PRO A 296 5.47 -12.10 -6.67
C PRO A 296 4.83 -13.50 -6.63
N PRO A 297 3.99 -13.85 -7.61
CA PRO A 297 3.47 -15.20 -7.71
C PRO A 297 4.64 -16.18 -7.80
N PRO A 298 4.51 -17.39 -7.22
CA PRO A 298 5.51 -18.42 -7.43
C PRO A 298 5.67 -18.65 -8.94
N ALA A 299 6.91 -18.79 -9.40
CA ALA A 299 7.15 -19.25 -10.76
C ALA A 299 6.32 -20.52 -10.97
N VAL A 300 5.63 -20.62 -12.10
CA VAL A 300 4.85 -21.80 -12.46
C VAL A 300 5.84 -22.95 -12.66
N GLU A 301 6.32 -23.53 -11.57
CA GLU A 301 6.93 -24.84 -11.61
C GLU A 301 5.78 -25.81 -11.86
N ALA A 302 5.82 -26.43 -13.03
CA ALA A 302 4.95 -27.54 -13.37
C ALA A 302 5.01 -28.57 -12.22
N GLY A 303 4.00 -28.56 -11.33
CA GLY A 303 3.89 -29.53 -10.24
C GLY A 303 3.61 -29.03 -8.83
N SER A 304 3.60 -27.73 -8.52
CA SER A 304 3.51 -27.27 -7.11
C SER A 304 2.18 -26.70 -6.64
N HIS A 305 1.22 -26.47 -7.52
CA HIS A 305 -0.19 -26.23 -7.16
C HIS A 305 -1.05 -27.11 -8.06
N ALA A 306 -1.55 -28.19 -7.50
CA ALA A 306 -2.32 -29.26 -8.15
C ALA A 306 -3.14 -28.79 -9.35
N ASP A 307 -2.77 -29.28 -10.54
CA ASP A 307 -3.61 -29.64 -11.69
C ASP A 307 -4.66 -28.66 -12.24
N LEU A 308 -4.62 -27.37 -11.90
CA LEU A 308 -5.51 -26.37 -12.48
C LEU A 308 -4.88 -25.78 -13.75
N ALA A 309 -5.33 -26.25 -14.91
CA ALA A 309 -4.87 -25.73 -16.21
C ALA A 309 -5.56 -24.39 -16.52
N TRP A 310 -4.87 -23.27 -16.25
CA TRP A 310 -5.33 -21.93 -16.56
C TRP A 310 -5.05 -21.56 -18.02
N ILE A 311 -6.07 -21.08 -18.72
CA ILE A 311 -5.91 -20.40 -20.01
C ILE A 311 -5.65 -18.93 -19.73
N LEU A 312 -4.44 -18.46 -20.03
CA LEU A 312 -4.00 -17.12 -19.71
C LEU A 312 -4.26 -16.17 -20.89
N ASN A 313 -4.91 -15.04 -20.62
CA ASN A 313 -5.13 -13.93 -21.54
C ASN A 313 -5.80 -14.31 -22.89
N ASP A 314 -6.52 -15.42 -22.92
CA ASP A 314 -7.20 -15.92 -24.12
C ASP A 314 -8.61 -16.42 -23.78
N HIS A 315 -9.52 -15.45 -23.60
CA HIS A 315 -10.93 -15.76 -23.28
C HIS A 315 -11.66 -16.53 -24.40
N PRO A 316 -11.48 -16.23 -25.69
CA PRO A 316 -12.07 -16.99 -26.77
C PRO A 316 -11.68 -18.48 -26.76
N LYS A 317 -10.41 -18.77 -26.48
CA LYS A 317 -9.93 -20.16 -26.34
C LYS A 317 -10.58 -20.87 -25.16
N ALA A 318 -10.81 -20.17 -24.06
CA ALA A 318 -11.50 -20.73 -22.91
C ALA A 318 -12.96 -21.06 -23.22
N LEU A 319 -13.67 -20.20 -23.95
CA LEU A 319 -15.04 -20.47 -24.41
C LEU A 319 -15.10 -21.68 -25.38
N ALA A 320 -14.17 -21.78 -26.32
CA ALA A 320 -14.08 -22.92 -27.24
C ALA A 320 -13.85 -24.25 -26.47
N ALA A 321 -12.94 -24.23 -25.48
CA ALA A 321 -12.69 -25.38 -24.62
C ALA A 321 -13.92 -25.76 -23.77
N ALA A 322 -14.70 -24.80 -23.32
CA ALA A 322 -15.91 -25.01 -22.57
C ALA A 322 -17.01 -25.63 -23.43
N ALA A 323 -17.15 -25.19 -24.69
CA ALA A 323 -18.11 -25.74 -25.63
C ALA A 323 -17.82 -27.23 -25.93
N THR A 324 -16.52 -27.61 -26.06
CA THR A 324 -16.13 -29.01 -26.32
C THR A 324 -16.26 -29.90 -25.10
N SER A 325 -16.02 -29.39 -23.91
CA SER A 325 -16.05 -30.15 -22.64
C SER A 325 -17.40 -30.11 -21.93
N ASN A 326 -18.36 -29.34 -22.44
CA ASN A 326 -19.67 -29.08 -21.84
C ASN A 326 -19.55 -28.59 -20.37
N LYS A 327 -18.57 -27.71 -20.13
CA LYS A 327 -18.32 -27.10 -18.83
C LYS A 327 -18.60 -25.61 -18.87
N LEU A 328 -18.84 -25.01 -17.72
CA LEU A 328 -18.84 -23.56 -17.56
C LEU A 328 -17.41 -23.04 -17.50
N VAL A 329 -17.22 -21.76 -17.83
CA VAL A 329 -15.94 -21.07 -17.70
C VAL A 329 -15.93 -20.28 -16.40
N PHE A 330 -14.91 -20.48 -15.59
CA PHE A 330 -14.57 -19.58 -14.48
C PHE A 330 -13.56 -18.56 -14.99
N VAL A 331 -13.97 -17.29 -15.04
CA VAL A 331 -13.13 -16.18 -15.47
C VAL A 331 -12.61 -15.44 -14.24
N ASP A 332 -11.30 -15.34 -14.13
CA ASP A 332 -10.56 -14.62 -13.10
C ASP A 332 -9.97 -13.34 -13.73
N PHE A 333 -10.63 -12.19 -13.50
CA PHE A 333 -10.04 -10.90 -13.81
C PHE A 333 -9.08 -10.51 -12.71
N THR A 334 -7.81 -10.44 -13.04
CA THR A 334 -6.71 -10.28 -12.09
C THR A 334 -5.72 -9.21 -12.57
N GLY A 335 -4.73 -8.90 -11.72
CA GLY A 335 -3.66 -7.98 -12.05
C GLY A 335 -2.32 -8.45 -11.51
N TYR A 336 -1.24 -8.11 -12.20
CA TYR A 336 0.13 -8.41 -11.76
C TYR A 336 0.46 -7.72 -10.44
N THR A 337 -0.03 -6.49 -10.26
CA THR A 337 0.22 -5.66 -9.09
C THR A 337 -0.89 -5.74 -8.03
N CYS A 338 -1.99 -6.42 -8.35
CA CYS A 338 -3.19 -6.54 -7.52
C CYS A 338 -2.93 -7.39 -6.26
N THR A 339 -2.72 -6.74 -5.13
CA THR A 339 -2.48 -7.40 -3.83
C THR A 339 -3.62 -8.32 -3.40
N ASN A 340 -4.88 -7.92 -3.60
CA ASN A 340 -6.05 -8.74 -3.27
C ASN A 340 -6.14 -10.00 -4.14
N CYS A 341 -5.78 -9.88 -5.44
CA CYS A 341 -5.74 -11.01 -6.36
C CYS A 341 -4.69 -12.03 -5.93
N ARG A 342 -3.47 -11.54 -5.60
CA ARG A 342 -2.39 -12.39 -5.08
C ARG A 342 -2.80 -13.13 -3.80
N TRP A 343 -3.51 -12.43 -2.91
CA TRP A 343 -4.01 -13.04 -1.69
C TRP A 343 -4.99 -14.19 -1.99
N MET A 344 -5.97 -13.95 -2.88
CA MET A 344 -6.95 -14.96 -3.26
C MET A 344 -6.30 -16.17 -3.92
N GLU A 345 -5.34 -15.95 -4.80
CA GLU A 345 -4.60 -17.03 -5.48
C GLU A 345 -3.80 -17.88 -4.48
N ALA A 346 -3.08 -17.22 -3.57
CA ALA A 346 -2.22 -17.91 -2.62
C ALA A 346 -2.97 -18.59 -1.46
N ASN A 347 -4.06 -18.00 -0.99
CA ASN A 347 -4.72 -18.43 0.24
C ASN A 347 -6.12 -19.04 0.03
N MET A 348 -6.81 -18.64 -1.05
CA MET A 348 -8.15 -19.14 -1.33
C MET A 348 -8.12 -20.28 -2.37
N PHE A 349 -7.48 -20.06 -3.53
CA PHE A 349 -7.47 -21.06 -4.61
C PHE A 349 -6.62 -22.30 -4.27
N SER A 350 -5.62 -22.14 -3.39
CA SER A 350 -4.78 -23.24 -2.90
C SER A 350 -5.48 -24.18 -1.91
N ARG A 351 -6.69 -23.84 -1.44
CA ARG A 351 -7.44 -24.69 -0.52
C ARG A 351 -7.98 -25.93 -1.26
N PRO A 352 -7.83 -27.12 -0.69
CA PRO A 352 -8.27 -28.37 -1.34
C PRO A 352 -9.74 -28.37 -1.77
N ASP A 353 -10.63 -27.82 -0.93
CA ASP A 353 -12.07 -27.73 -1.17
C ASP A 353 -12.42 -26.76 -2.33
N VAL A 354 -11.69 -25.66 -2.45
CA VAL A 354 -11.82 -24.67 -3.51
C VAL A 354 -11.21 -25.20 -4.81
N THR A 355 -10.00 -25.76 -4.75
CA THR A 355 -9.32 -26.39 -5.90
C THR A 355 -10.19 -27.49 -6.53
N ALA A 356 -10.76 -28.37 -5.70
CA ALA A 356 -11.68 -29.41 -6.18
C ALA A 356 -12.95 -28.85 -6.82
N SER A 357 -13.43 -27.68 -6.36
CA SER A 357 -14.57 -27.01 -6.98
C SER A 357 -14.20 -26.35 -8.30
N LEU A 358 -13.03 -25.69 -8.39
CA LEU A 358 -12.51 -25.05 -9.58
C LEU A 358 -12.20 -26.03 -10.72
N SER A 359 -11.80 -27.27 -10.43
CA SER A 359 -11.53 -28.30 -11.45
C SER A 359 -12.78 -28.70 -12.28
N ASN A 360 -13.97 -28.33 -11.84
CA ASN A 360 -15.20 -28.56 -12.60
C ASN A 360 -15.43 -27.53 -13.72
N PHE A 361 -14.63 -26.48 -13.76
CA PHE A 361 -14.72 -25.40 -14.75
C PHE A 361 -13.56 -25.46 -15.76
N VAL A 362 -13.74 -24.80 -16.90
CA VAL A 362 -12.62 -24.33 -17.71
C VAL A 362 -12.14 -23.05 -17.08
N LEU A 363 -10.84 -22.93 -16.77
CA LEU A 363 -10.28 -21.81 -16.04
C LEU A 363 -9.65 -20.80 -17.02
N SER A 364 -10.16 -19.60 -17.01
CA SER A 364 -9.66 -18.46 -17.79
C SER A 364 -9.15 -17.38 -16.84
N ARG A 365 -7.91 -16.93 -17.00
CA ARG A 365 -7.32 -15.84 -16.23
C ARG A 365 -6.94 -14.70 -17.15
N LEU A 366 -7.49 -13.53 -16.89
CA LEU A 366 -7.35 -12.32 -17.67
C LEU A 366 -6.68 -11.24 -16.86
N TYR A 367 -5.46 -10.88 -17.23
CA TYR A 367 -4.74 -9.78 -16.62
C TYR A 367 -5.20 -8.46 -17.23
N THR A 368 -5.50 -7.46 -16.42
CA THR A 368 -6.05 -6.18 -16.86
C THR A 368 -5.15 -4.99 -16.54
N ASP A 369 -3.97 -5.22 -15.93
CA ASP A 369 -3.03 -4.19 -15.49
C ASP A 369 -1.62 -4.33 -16.10
N GLY A 370 -1.47 -5.13 -17.15
CA GLY A 370 -0.24 -5.25 -17.92
C GLY A 370 -0.07 -4.12 -18.93
N GLU A 371 1.09 -4.10 -19.61
CA GLU A 371 1.42 -3.15 -20.66
C GLU A 371 1.08 -3.71 -22.04
N GLY A 372 0.27 -2.99 -22.83
CA GLY A 372 -0.09 -3.31 -24.20
C GLY A 372 -1.59 -3.61 -24.42
N ASP A 373 -1.98 -3.62 -25.70
CA ASP A 373 -3.37 -3.66 -26.17
C ASP A 373 -4.21 -4.82 -25.61
N ILE A 374 -3.59 -5.97 -25.36
CA ILE A 374 -4.29 -7.14 -24.85
C ILE A 374 -4.87 -6.88 -23.46
N TYR A 375 -4.13 -6.21 -22.60
CA TYR A 375 -4.54 -5.90 -21.22
C TYR A 375 -5.59 -4.79 -21.18
N GLU A 376 -5.43 -3.77 -22.03
CA GLU A 376 -6.41 -2.69 -22.17
C GLU A 376 -7.74 -3.23 -22.72
N ASN A 377 -7.69 -4.13 -23.71
CA ASN A 377 -8.89 -4.76 -24.24
C ASN A 377 -9.58 -5.65 -23.19
N GLN A 378 -8.82 -6.36 -22.35
CA GLN A 378 -9.39 -7.15 -21.26
C GLN A 378 -10.00 -6.29 -20.17
N GLN A 379 -9.38 -5.15 -19.84
CA GLN A 379 -9.94 -4.18 -18.90
C GLN A 379 -11.24 -3.58 -19.46
N ARG A 380 -11.24 -3.18 -20.72
CA ARG A 380 -12.45 -2.66 -21.40
C ARG A 380 -13.56 -3.71 -21.44
N PHE A 381 -13.23 -4.95 -21.79
CA PHE A 381 -14.16 -6.07 -21.76
C PHE A 381 -14.76 -6.28 -20.36
N GLN A 382 -13.94 -6.18 -19.31
CA GLN A 382 -14.42 -6.24 -17.93
C GLN A 382 -15.37 -5.09 -17.62
N GLU A 383 -15.03 -3.87 -18.00
CA GLU A 383 -15.83 -2.67 -17.74
C GLU A 383 -17.17 -2.70 -18.48
N GLU A 384 -17.16 -2.96 -19.78
CA GLU A 384 -18.36 -3.03 -20.62
C GLU A 384 -19.31 -4.14 -20.19
N ARG A 385 -18.77 -5.29 -19.79
CA ARG A 385 -19.57 -6.47 -19.46
C ARG A 385 -20.10 -6.49 -18.04
N PHE A 386 -19.30 -6.01 -17.09
CA PHE A 386 -19.59 -6.13 -15.66
C PHE A 386 -19.73 -4.77 -14.95
N GLY A 387 -19.53 -3.66 -15.66
CA GLY A 387 -19.70 -2.30 -15.12
C GLY A 387 -18.65 -1.91 -14.08
N THR A 388 -17.51 -2.60 -14.05
CA THR A 388 -16.45 -2.35 -13.06
C THR A 388 -15.08 -2.76 -13.59
N VAL A 389 -14.04 -2.00 -13.19
CA VAL A 389 -12.64 -2.35 -13.39
C VAL A 389 -11.97 -2.82 -12.08
N ALA A 390 -12.76 -2.94 -11.00
CA ALA A 390 -12.22 -3.35 -9.70
C ALA A 390 -11.72 -4.79 -9.73
N LEU A 391 -10.59 -5.04 -9.08
CA LEU A 391 -9.93 -6.34 -8.98
C LEU A 391 -9.85 -6.83 -7.52
N PRO A 392 -9.95 -8.13 -7.29
CA PRO A 392 -10.31 -9.18 -8.25
C PRO A 392 -11.81 -9.16 -8.60
N LEU A 393 -12.14 -9.61 -9.82
CA LEU A 393 -13.50 -9.92 -10.22
C LEU A 393 -13.55 -11.34 -10.76
N TYR A 394 -14.45 -12.14 -10.25
CA TYR A 394 -14.68 -13.51 -10.72
C TYR A 394 -16.04 -13.58 -11.41
N ALA A 395 -16.06 -14.22 -12.57
CA ALA A 395 -17.30 -14.47 -13.30
C ALA A 395 -17.41 -15.95 -13.70
N ILE A 396 -18.60 -16.49 -13.59
CA ILE A 396 -18.93 -17.80 -14.18
C ILE A 396 -19.77 -17.51 -15.40
N VAL A 397 -19.31 -18.00 -16.57
CA VAL A 397 -20.01 -17.81 -17.83
C VAL A 397 -20.24 -19.16 -18.52
N ASP A 398 -21.27 -19.24 -19.37
CA ASP A 398 -21.51 -20.41 -20.20
C ASP A 398 -20.58 -20.41 -21.44
N ALA A 399 -20.66 -21.46 -22.25
CA ALA A 399 -19.86 -21.60 -23.47
C ALA A 399 -20.19 -20.53 -24.55
N GLN A 400 -21.34 -19.87 -24.43
CA GLN A 400 -21.75 -18.76 -25.30
C GLN A 400 -21.30 -17.39 -24.73
N GLY A 401 -20.59 -17.38 -23.60
CA GLY A 401 -20.13 -16.19 -22.94
C GLY A 401 -21.19 -15.46 -22.12
N LYS A 402 -22.41 -16.01 -21.94
CA LYS A 402 -23.44 -15.41 -21.11
C LYS A 402 -23.08 -15.55 -19.63
N THR A 403 -23.14 -14.44 -18.91
CA THR A 403 -22.84 -14.41 -17.48
C THR A 403 -23.89 -15.17 -16.68
N VAL A 404 -23.45 -16.15 -15.91
CA VAL A 404 -24.27 -16.91 -14.96
C VAL A 404 -24.23 -16.23 -13.59
N ARG A 405 -23.01 -15.85 -13.13
CA ARG A 405 -22.78 -15.24 -11.81
C ARG A 405 -21.49 -14.44 -11.79
N THR A 406 -21.42 -13.52 -10.84
CA THR A 406 -20.23 -12.73 -10.55
C THR A 406 -19.97 -12.68 -9.06
N PHE A 407 -18.68 -12.58 -8.70
CA PHE A 407 -18.21 -12.35 -7.34
C PHE A 407 -17.11 -11.29 -7.40
N SER A 408 -17.28 -10.19 -6.69
CA SER A 408 -16.36 -9.05 -6.72
C SER A 408 -15.62 -8.90 -5.40
N GLY A 409 -14.31 -8.71 -5.50
CA GLY A 409 -13.46 -8.37 -4.38
C GLY A 409 -12.87 -9.57 -3.65
N LEU A 410 -12.14 -9.24 -2.60
CA LEU A 410 -11.50 -10.20 -1.69
C LEU A 410 -12.52 -10.73 -0.67
N THR A 411 -12.57 -12.04 -0.48
CA THR A 411 -13.19 -12.64 0.71
C THR A 411 -12.20 -13.52 1.46
N ARG A 412 -12.26 -13.49 2.79
CA ARG A 412 -11.54 -14.41 3.65
C ARG A 412 -12.40 -15.61 4.08
N ASP A 413 -13.71 -15.55 3.80
CA ASP A 413 -14.62 -16.66 4.08
C ASP A 413 -14.68 -17.63 2.89
N HIS A 414 -14.03 -18.78 3.06
CA HIS A 414 -14.03 -19.84 2.05
C HIS A 414 -15.44 -20.40 1.78
N ARG A 415 -16.35 -20.32 2.74
CA ARG A 415 -17.74 -20.83 2.57
C ARG A 415 -18.51 -19.95 1.61
N GLU A 416 -18.33 -18.63 1.72
CA GLU A 416 -18.92 -17.66 0.81
C GLU A 416 -18.43 -17.91 -0.63
N PHE A 417 -17.10 -18.09 -0.82
CA PHE A 417 -16.54 -18.36 -2.12
C PHE A 417 -16.98 -19.72 -2.69
N LEU A 418 -17.04 -20.77 -1.87
CA LEU A 418 -17.57 -22.08 -2.26
C LEU A 418 -19.07 -22.03 -2.62
N ALA A 419 -19.86 -21.22 -1.92
CA ALA A 419 -21.26 -21.01 -2.26
C ALA A 419 -21.39 -20.38 -3.65
N PHE A 420 -20.54 -19.38 -3.98
CA PHE A 420 -20.46 -18.80 -5.31
C PHE A 420 -20.10 -19.85 -6.38
N LEU A 421 -19.14 -20.74 -6.12
CA LEU A 421 -18.73 -21.78 -7.08
C LEU A 421 -19.79 -22.87 -7.26
N ARG A 422 -20.52 -23.25 -6.20
CA ARG A 422 -21.41 -24.43 -6.18
C ARG A 422 -22.88 -24.11 -6.40
N SER A 423 -23.34 -22.85 -6.25
CA SER A 423 -24.75 -22.56 -6.44
C SER A 423 -25.14 -22.92 -7.86
N ARG A 424 -26.12 -23.86 -7.99
CA ARG A 424 -26.75 -24.17 -9.28
C ARG A 424 -27.68 -23.02 -9.63
N SER A 425 -27.66 -22.58 -10.90
CA SER A 425 -28.61 -21.63 -11.46
C SER A 425 -30.01 -22.18 -11.42
#